data_86a81d81e41ef3c23ca91f49a5e22a2d
#
_entry.id   86a81d81e41ef3c23ca91f49a5e22a2d
#
_cell.length_a   1.000
_cell.length_b   1.000
_cell.length_c   1.000
_cell.angle_alpha   90.00
_cell.angle_beta   90.00
_cell.angle_gamma   90.00
#
_symmetry.space_group_name_H-M   'P 1'
#
loop_
_entity.id
_entity.type
_entity.pdbx_description
1 polymer ?
#
loop_
_entity_poly.entity_id
_entity_poly.type
_entity_poly.pdbx_seq_one_letter_code
_entity_poly.pdbx_strand_id
1 'polypeptide(L)'
;MDCSDVKKLLPHRDPFLFIDKVISVSKDGITAERYVSPEEPFFKGHFPNFPIMPGVIIVEAMAQSCGILGSFIMNQETTKQSVYLLCGLDKVRFRKQIKPG
;
A
#
# COMPACT_ATOMS: atom_id res chain seq x y z
N MET A 1 1.04 13.34 5.86
CA MET A 1 0.59 13.29 4.45
C MET A 1 -0.79 12.69 4.39
N ASP A 2 -1.73 13.37 3.79
CA ASP A 2 -3.05 12.86 3.53
C ASP A 2 -3.11 12.11 2.18
N CYS A 3 -4.29 11.65 1.80
CA CYS A 3 -4.46 10.88 0.57
C CYS A 3 -4.05 11.67 -0.69
N SER A 4 -4.28 12.98 -0.69
CA SER A 4 -3.89 13.84 -1.81
C SER A 4 -2.37 13.87 -1.98
N ASP A 5 -1.65 13.98 -0.88
CA ASP A 5 -0.17 13.97 -0.92
C ASP A 5 0.37 12.60 -1.36
N VAL A 6 -0.26 11.52 -0.90
CA VAL A 6 0.12 10.17 -1.30
C VAL A 6 -0.01 10.01 -2.82
N LYS A 7 -1.06 10.55 -3.41
CA LYS A 7 -1.29 10.46 -4.86
C LYS A 7 -0.25 11.21 -5.68
N LYS A 8 0.41 12.21 -5.08
CA LYS A 8 1.50 12.92 -5.76
C LYS A 8 2.77 12.07 -5.83
N LEU A 9 2.92 11.13 -4.91
CA LEU A 9 4.13 10.32 -4.77
C LEU A 9 3.98 8.92 -5.36
N LEU A 10 2.75 8.45 -5.59
CA LEU A 10 2.47 7.14 -6.14
C LEU A 10 1.61 7.26 -7.41
N PRO A 11 1.90 6.46 -8.44
CA PRO A 11 1.05 6.43 -9.63
C PRO A 11 -0.24 5.64 -9.41
N HIS A 12 -0.29 4.80 -8.38
CA HIS A 12 -1.42 3.94 -8.08
C HIS A 12 -2.70 4.75 -7.83
N ARG A 13 -3.83 4.20 -8.24
CA ARG A 13 -5.14 4.82 -8.04
C ARG A 13 -6.14 3.76 -7.64
N ASP A 14 -7.24 4.18 -7.02
CA ASP A 14 -8.34 3.29 -6.68
C ASP A 14 -8.73 2.43 -7.90
N PRO A 15 -8.94 1.15 -7.76
CA PRO A 15 -8.99 0.36 -6.52
C PRO A 15 -7.64 -0.24 -6.08
N PHE A 16 -6.53 0.19 -6.63
CA PHE A 16 -5.22 -0.40 -6.36
C PHE A 16 -4.28 0.55 -5.61
N LEU A 17 -4.80 1.55 -4.94
CA LEU A 17 -4.04 2.41 -4.03
C LEU A 17 -4.36 1.95 -2.60
N PHE A 18 -3.34 1.45 -1.89
CA PHE A 18 -3.52 0.79 -0.60
C PHE A 18 -2.91 1.57 0.57
N ILE A 19 -2.68 2.85 0.40
CA ILE A 19 -2.21 3.74 1.46
C ILE A 19 -3.21 4.89 1.58
N ASP A 20 -3.77 5.07 2.78
CA ASP A 20 -4.70 6.18 3.01
C ASP A 20 -3.96 7.43 3.45
N LYS A 21 -3.00 7.27 4.38
CA LYS A 21 -2.20 8.40 4.80
C LYS A 21 -0.85 7.94 5.35
N VAL A 22 0.10 8.85 5.37
CA VAL A 22 1.41 8.64 5.98
C VAL A 22 1.42 9.38 7.30
N ILE A 23 1.68 8.64 8.38
CA ILE A 23 1.75 9.20 9.72
C ILE A 23 3.09 9.87 9.95
N SER A 24 4.16 9.20 9.52
CA SER A 24 5.50 9.76 9.63
C SER A 24 6.40 9.19 8.54
N VAL A 25 7.33 9.99 8.06
CA VAL A 25 8.31 9.56 7.08
C VAL A 25 9.61 10.31 7.33
N SER A 26 10.73 9.59 7.26
CA SER A 26 12.08 10.16 7.36
C SER A 26 13.00 9.29 6.51
N LYS A 27 14.26 9.70 6.39
CA LYS A 27 15.23 8.89 5.64
C LYS A 27 15.42 7.48 6.21
N ASP A 28 15.00 7.25 7.46
CA ASP A 28 15.19 5.98 8.14
C ASP A 28 13.98 5.05 8.07
N GLY A 29 12.82 5.56 7.67
CA GLY A 29 11.64 4.72 7.57
C GLY A 29 10.35 5.48 7.37
N ILE A 30 9.28 4.73 7.24
CA ILE A 30 7.94 5.27 7.01
C ILE A 30 6.93 4.50 7.85
N THR A 31 5.95 5.24 8.40
CA THR A 31 4.77 4.67 9.03
C THR A 31 3.55 5.19 8.28
N ALA A 32 2.76 4.28 7.76
CA ALA A 32 1.57 4.60 6.99
C ALA A 32 0.39 3.78 7.50
N GLU A 33 -0.82 4.18 7.13
CA GLU A 33 -1.99 3.40 7.51
C GLU A 33 -2.99 3.29 6.38
N ARG A 34 -3.79 2.24 6.47
CA ARG A 34 -4.85 1.91 5.54
C ARG A 34 -6.06 1.43 6.31
N TYR A 35 -7.22 2.04 6.07
CA TYR A 35 -8.49 1.50 6.53
C TYR A 35 -8.92 0.38 5.57
N VAL A 36 -9.20 -0.79 6.10
CA VAL A 36 -9.63 -1.93 5.29
C VAL A 36 -11.16 -1.98 5.28
N SER A 37 -11.75 -1.41 4.24
CA SER A 37 -13.20 -1.35 4.10
C SER A 37 -13.77 -2.73 3.83
N PRO A 38 -14.95 -3.08 4.40
CA PRO A 38 -15.64 -4.30 4.02
C PRO A 38 -16.10 -4.29 2.56
N GLU A 39 -16.10 -3.12 1.93
CA GLU A 39 -16.48 -2.96 0.52
C GLU A 39 -15.33 -3.16 -0.45
N GLU A 40 -14.13 -3.49 0.04
CA GLU A 40 -12.98 -3.72 -0.83
C GLU A 40 -13.29 -4.82 -1.85
N PRO A 41 -12.96 -4.60 -3.14
CA PRO A 41 -13.36 -5.55 -4.19
C PRO A 41 -12.86 -6.97 -3.99
N PHE A 42 -11.68 -7.15 -3.39
CA PHE A 42 -11.12 -8.49 -3.22
C PHE A 42 -11.91 -9.34 -2.21
N PHE A 43 -12.71 -8.76 -1.33
CA PHE A 43 -13.48 -9.53 -0.35
C PHE A 43 -14.63 -10.31 -0.99
N LYS A 44 -15.05 -9.95 -2.19
CA LYS A 44 -16.10 -10.71 -2.89
C LYS A 44 -15.67 -12.14 -3.18
N GLY A 45 -14.38 -12.34 -3.41
CA GLY A 45 -13.85 -13.66 -3.71
C GLY A 45 -12.98 -14.27 -2.63
N HIS A 46 -12.51 -13.47 -1.68
CA HIS A 46 -11.51 -13.91 -0.71
C HIS A 46 -11.91 -13.60 0.73
N PHE A 47 -12.96 -14.13 1.29
CA PHE A 47 -13.86 -15.16 0.76
C PHE A 47 -15.28 -14.67 0.97
N PRO A 48 -16.28 -15.14 0.19
CA PRO A 48 -17.64 -14.55 0.22
C PRO A 48 -18.28 -14.44 1.61
N ASN A 49 -18.11 -15.48 2.45
CA ASN A 49 -18.69 -15.48 3.78
C ASN A 49 -17.66 -15.33 4.90
N PHE A 50 -16.43 -15.07 4.55
CA PHE A 50 -15.34 -14.96 5.51
C PHE A 50 -14.26 -14.04 4.95
N PRO A 51 -14.47 -12.71 5.03
CA PRO A 51 -13.54 -11.76 4.39
C PRO A 51 -12.18 -11.72 5.08
N ILE A 52 -11.16 -12.01 4.30
CA ILE A 52 -9.76 -11.93 4.74
C ILE A 52 -9.00 -11.18 3.65
N MET A 53 -8.19 -10.21 4.06
CA MET A 53 -7.35 -9.48 3.12
C MET A 53 -6.29 -10.44 2.54
N PRO A 54 -6.22 -10.57 1.20
CA PRO A 54 -5.19 -11.41 0.59
C PRO A 54 -3.79 -10.97 1.01
N GLY A 55 -2.93 -11.94 1.37
CA GLY A 55 -1.58 -11.62 1.82
C GLY A 55 -0.78 -10.84 0.78
N VAL A 56 -0.98 -11.14 -0.49
CA VAL A 56 -0.28 -10.43 -1.57
C VAL A 56 -0.68 -8.95 -1.62
N ILE A 57 -1.90 -8.59 -1.22
CA ILE A 57 -2.32 -7.19 -1.14
C ILE A 57 -1.63 -6.49 0.03
N ILE A 58 -1.43 -7.19 1.15
CA ILE A 58 -0.67 -6.64 2.28
C ILE A 58 0.75 -6.29 1.83
N VAL A 59 1.39 -7.19 1.08
CA VAL A 59 2.73 -6.96 0.55
C VAL A 59 2.73 -5.79 -0.43
N GLU A 60 1.71 -5.68 -1.27
CA GLU A 60 1.59 -4.56 -2.19
C GLU A 60 1.48 -3.24 -1.43
N ALA A 61 0.70 -3.18 -0.36
CA ALA A 61 0.58 -1.98 0.48
C ALA A 61 1.95 -1.59 1.08
N MET A 62 2.71 -2.59 1.54
CA MET A 62 4.05 -2.35 2.06
C MET A 62 4.98 -1.83 0.97
N ALA A 63 4.89 -2.39 -0.23
CA ALA A 63 5.69 -1.94 -1.37
C ALA A 63 5.34 -0.50 -1.76
N GLN A 64 4.06 -0.13 -1.71
CA GLN A 64 3.64 1.24 -1.96
C GLN A 64 4.21 2.19 -0.91
N SER A 65 4.21 1.79 0.36
CA SER A 65 4.85 2.58 1.42
C SER A 65 6.34 2.79 1.13
N CYS A 66 7.03 1.75 0.66
CA CYS A 66 8.42 1.86 0.28
C CYS A 66 8.61 2.80 -0.91
N GLY A 67 7.67 2.82 -1.85
CA GLY A 67 7.69 3.76 -2.97
C GLY A 67 7.60 5.21 -2.50
N ILE A 68 6.75 5.47 -1.51
CA ILE A 68 6.63 6.80 -0.90
C ILE A 68 7.94 7.17 -0.21
N LEU A 69 8.51 6.25 0.56
CA LEU A 69 9.79 6.47 1.23
C LEU A 69 10.90 6.79 0.23
N GLY A 70 10.97 6.04 -0.86
CA GLY A 70 11.95 6.29 -1.91
C GLY A 70 11.80 7.67 -2.53
N SER A 71 10.57 8.09 -2.81
CA SER A 71 10.29 9.41 -3.35
C SER A 71 10.68 10.51 -2.37
N PHE A 72 10.42 10.28 -1.07
CA PHE A 72 10.80 11.23 -0.02
C PHE A 72 12.32 11.39 0.05
N ILE A 73 13.06 10.28 0.07
CA ILE A 73 14.53 10.30 0.16
C ILE A 73 15.13 11.00 -1.06
N MET A 74 14.57 10.75 -2.24
CA MET A 74 15.07 11.34 -3.47
C MET A 74 14.53 12.76 -3.72
N ASN A 75 13.63 13.21 -2.86
CA ASN A 75 12.95 14.50 -2.98
C ASN A 75 12.29 14.68 -4.34
N GLN A 76 11.59 13.63 -4.77
CA GLN A 76 10.93 13.59 -6.08
C GLN A 76 9.46 13.22 -5.93
N GLU A 77 8.60 13.95 -6.65
CA GLU A 77 7.22 13.49 -6.85
C GLU A 77 7.22 12.42 -7.94
N THR A 78 6.22 11.55 -7.90
CA THR A 78 6.03 10.59 -8.98
C THR A 78 5.73 11.36 -10.26
N THR A 79 6.65 11.28 -11.20
CA THR A 79 6.49 11.88 -12.50
C THR A 79 6.07 10.80 -13.50
N LYS A 80 5.86 11.23 -14.72
CA LYS A 80 5.50 10.32 -15.81
C LYS A 80 6.60 9.30 -16.14
N GLN A 81 7.84 9.55 -15.67
CA GLN A 81 8.97 8.70 -15.97
C GLN A 81 9.29 7.68 -14.87
N SER A 82 8.69 7.81 -13.67
CA SER A 82 9.04 6.96 -12.54
C SER A 82 7.86 6.09 -12.12
N VAL A 83 7.95 4.80 -12.42
CA VAL A 83 6.97 3.80 -12.01
C VAL A 83 7.74 2.66 -11.35
N TYR A 84 7.32 2.31 -10.13
CA TYR A 84 7.94 1.21 -9.39
C TYR A 84 7.12 -0.05 -9.56
N LEU A 85 7.75 -1.12 -10.00
CA LEU A 85 7.10 -2.41 -10.21
C LEU A 85 7.62 -3.42 -9.20
N LEU A 86 6.69 -4.19 -8.61
CA LEU A 86 7.05 -5.27 -7.72
C LEU A 86 7.48 -6.46 -8.56
N CYS A 87 8.78 -6.81 -8.50
CA CYS A 87 9.34 -7.85 -9.34
C CYS A 87 9.55 -9.18 -8.63
N GLY A 88 9.55 -9.21 -7.30
CA GLY A 88 9.78 -10.45 -6.60
C GLY A 88 9.60 -10.32 -5.10
N LEU A 89 9.46 -11.47 -4.45
CA LEU A 89 9.28 -11.58 -3.00
C LEU A 89 10.18 -12.69 -2.48
N ASP A 90 10.70 -12.50 -1.26
CA ASP A 90 11.52 -13.50 -0.59
C ASP A 90 11.24 -13.48 0.91
N LYS A 91 11.19 -14.66 1.51
CA LYS A 91 11.04 -14.84 2.96
C LYS A 91 9.82 -14.16 3.54
N VAL A 92 8.69 -14.19 2.81
CA VAL A 92 7.43 -13.61 3.26
C VAL A 92 6.60 -14.67 3.96
N ARG A 93 6.04 -14.32 5.13
CA ARG A 93 5.15 -15.20 5.88
C ARG A 93 3.97 -14.42 6.40
N PHE A 94 2.77 -15.02 6.33
CA PHE A 94 1.54 -14.41 6.80
C PHE A 94 1.06 -15.18 8.03
N ARG A 95 1.22 -14.59 9.21
CA ARG A 95 0.95 -15.27 10.49
C ARG A 95 -0.36 -14.87 11.14
N LYS A 96 -0.96 -13.77 10.68
CA LYS A 96 -2.25 -13.30 11.17
C LYS A 96 -3.12 -12.86 10.00
N GLN A 97 -4.42 -13.05 10.16
CA GLN A 97 -5.41 -12.59 9.19
C GLN A 97 -5.71 -11.11 9.40
N ILE A 98 -5.91 -10.38 8.32
CA ILE A 98 -6.44 -9.03 8.35
C ILE A 98 -7.86 -9.08 7.86
N LYS A 99 -8.79 -8.63 8.71
CA LYS A 99 -10.21 -8.55 8.43
C LYS A 99 -10.59 -7.09 8.21
N PRO A 100 -11.80 -6.82 7.68
CA PRO A 100 -12.26 -5.45 7.53
C PRO A 100 -12.18 -4.67 8.85
N GLY A 101 -11.79 -3.40 8.74
CA GLY A 101 -11.64 -2.54 9.91
C GLY A 101 -10.38 -1.71 9.94
#